data_ac7d6a56adc2fb7b4e7643eb4c370ec5
#
_entry.id   ac7d6a56adc2fb7b4e7643eb4c370ec5
#
_cell.length_a   1.000
_cell.length_b   1.000
_cell.length_c   1.000
_cell.angle_alpha   90.00
_cell.angle_beta   90.00
_cell.angle_gamma   90.00
#
_symmetry.space_group_name_H-M   'P 1'
#
loop_
_entity.id
_entity.type
_entity.pdbx_description
1 polymer ?
#
loop_
_entity_poly.entity_id
_entity_poly.type
_entity_poly.pdbx_seq_one_letter_code
_entity_poly.pdbx_strand_id
1 'polypeptide(L)'
;MTRRWLTPALLVVATALTPAPADACPFCSPTGTTLSAEVAQADFILFGTLGNARRDPDDPTAFNKGTTEMTIELVIKSHDLVKGKKTLTIPRYVPPDGKNYKYLIFFNLINGQLDPYRGEAVPADSKLPEYLKGALEVREKDVPTRLKYFFNFLEDPDVVVSSDAYSEFGYAEYKDVKEVAPHLPAETLLKWLKDPNTRASRLGLYGLLLGHCGKPDDAKLIRALLDDKERSYTSGLDGVVAGYIMLDPKAGWDYLLGLITDKTKDFPVKYAALKTVRYFWEYRPDIIPPARVLEAMKVLIDDPDIADMPIEDLRKWRVWELTPLVLSYASKESHNTTPIIMRAILKYAIVASWADPQNTAAAAYVQAARQKNPKQVQFAEEILKDEQKTDPPKQPK
;
A
#
# COMPACT_ATOMS: atom_id res chain seq x y z
N MET A 1 28.86 35.37 -40.22
CA MET A 1 27.72 34.44 -40.33
C MET A 1 27.90 33.35 -39.26
N THR A 2 27.38 33.57 -38.09
CA THR A 2 27.49 32.63 -36.94
C THR A 2 26.15 31.97 -36.70
N ARG A 3 26.09 30.68 -37.01
CA ARG A 3 24.90 29.83 -36.86
C ARG A 3 24.78 29.41 -35.40
N ARG A 4 23.83 29.98 -34.66
CA ARG A 4 23.44 29.53 -33.28
C ARG A 4 22.63 28.26 -33.40
N TRP A 5 23.11 27.18 -32.78
CA TRP A 5 22.39 25.93 -32.55
C TRP A 5 21.56 26.08 -31.28
N LEU A 6 20.24 26.02 -31.45
CA LEU A 6 19.29 25.90 -30.34
C LEU A 6 19.12 24.40 -30.02
N THR A 7 19.62 23.99 -28.90
CA THR A 7 19.35 22.65 -28.32
C THR A 7 17.98 22.67 -27.66
N PRO A 8 17.07 21.72 -27.96
CA PRO A 8 15.82 21.62 -27.23
C PRO A 8 16.07 21.02 -25.84
N ALA A 9 15.71 21.76 -24.80
CA ALA A 9 15.69 21.26 -23.44
C ALA A 9 14.54 20.25 -23.30
N LEU A 10 14.86 18.97 -23.12
CA LEU A 10 13.90 17.95 -22.72
C LEU A 10 13.49 18.23 -21.27
N LEU A 11 12.26 18.68 -21.06
CA LEU A 11 11.66 18.75 -19.72
C LEU A 11 11.27 17.32 -19.30
N VAL A 12 12.12 16.67 -18.52
CA VAL A 12 11.77 15.43 -17.82
C VAL A 12 10.86 15.82 -16.67
N VAL A 13 9.56 15.62 -16.84
CA VAL A 13 8.59 15.65 -15.73
C VAL A 13 8.86 14.41 -14.88
N ALA A 14 9.65 14.57 -13.83
CA ALA A 14 9.77 13.58 -12.78
C ALA A 14 8.43 13.54 -12.01
N THR A 15 7.61 12.54 -12.31
CA THR A 15 6.50 12.17 -11.42
C THR A 15 7.12 11.75 -10.09
N ALA A 16 7.07 12.64 -9.11
CA ALA A 16 7.43 12.32 -7.74
C ALA A 16 6.47 11.23 -7.25
N LEU A 17 6.94 9.98 -7.22
CA LEU A 17 6.35 8.92 -6.44
C LEU A 17 6.46 9.36 -4.99
N THR A 18 5.40 9.98 -4.44
CA THR A 18 5.32 10.23 -3.02
C THR A 18 5.34 8.87 -2.32
N PRO A 19 6.32 8.59 -1.47
CA PRO A 19 6.29 7.36 -0.68
C PRO A 19 4.99 7.36 0.14
N ALA A 20 4.33 6.20 0.23
CA ALA A 20 3.20 6.02 1.13
C ALA A 20 3.64 6.46 2.55
N PRO A 21 2.79 7.19 3.29
CA PRO A 21 3.11 7.58 4.64
C PRO A 21 3.49 6.34 5.47
N ALA A 22 4.53 6.45 6.28
CA ALA A 22 5.11 5.34 7.04
C ALA A 22 4.12 4.66 8.01
N ASP A 23 2.98 5.28 8.26
CA ASP A 23 1.92 4.83 9.16
C ASP A 23 0.63 4.38 8.42
N ALA A 24 0.71 4.13 7.11
CA ALA A 24 -0.40 3.62 6.30
C ALA A 24 -0.84 2.20 6.71
N CYS A 25 -1.99 1.74 6.19
CA CYS A 25 -2.52 0.39 6.46
C CYS A 25 -1.44 -0.69 6.29
N PRO A 26 -1.04 -1.43 7.34
CA PRO A 26 0.14 -2.31 7.32
C PRO A 26 0.01 -3.53 6.39
N PHE A 27 -1.22 -3.89 6.01
CA PHE A 27 -1.53 -5.07 5.18
C PHE A 27 -2.18 -4.71 3.84
N CYS A 28 -2.14 -3.44 3.46
CA CYS A 28 -2.68 -2.95 2.21
C CYS A 28 -1.55 -2.60 1.24
N SER A 29 -1.82 -2.70 -0.06
CA SER A 29 -0.87 -2.31 -1.10
C SER A 29 -1.60 -1.46 -2.14
N PRO A 30 -1.95 -0.19 -1.80
CA PRO A 30 -2.60 0.70 -2.75
C PRO A 30 -1.63 1.09 -3.87
N THR A 31 -2.17 1.32 -5.06
CA THR A 31 -1.38 1.75 -6.22
C THR A 31 -2.00 3.00 -6.86
N GLY A 32 -1.17 3.97 -7.18
CA GLY A 32 -1.60 5.20 -7.87
C GLY A 32 -2.45 6.14 -6.99
N THR A 33 -2.97 7.19 -7.60
CA THR A 33 -3.89 8.14 -6.94
C THR A 33 -5.30 7.60 -7.01
N THR A 34 -6.08 7.73 -5.92
CA THR A 34 -7.50 7.33 -5.94
C THR A 34 -8.33 8.25 -6.81
N LEU A 35 -9.40 7.72 -7.42
CA LEU A 35 -10.38 8.54 -8.13
C LEU A 35 -11.05 9.54 -7.21
N SER A 36 -11.31 9.15 -5.95
CA SER A 36 -11.84 10.04 -4.91
C SER A 36 -10.92 11.23 -4.66
N ALA A 37 -9.59 11.02 -4.64
CA ALA A 37 -8.61 12.11 -4.52
C ALA A 37 -8.56 12.96 -5.79
N GLU A 38 -8.65 12.35 -6.98
CA GLU A 38 -8.63 13.04 -8.26
C GLU A 38 -9.88 13.91 -8.48
N VAL A 39 -11.05 13.42 -8.07
CA VAL A 39 -12.30 14.20 -8.05
C VAL A 39 -12.12 15.52 -7.30
N ALA A 40 -11.32 15.50 -6.25
CA ALA A 40 -11.00 16.72 -5.50
C ALA A 40 -10.21 17.75 -6.31
N GLN A 41 -9.32 17.31 -7.20
CA GLN A 41 -8.38 18.15 -7.95
C GLN A 41 -9.01 18.74 -9.21
N ALA A 42 -9.90 18.02 -9.91
CA ALA A 42 -10.57 18.51 -11.09
C ALA A 42 -11.38 19.79 -10.80
N ASP A 43 -11.46 20.73 -11.75
CA ASP A 43 -12.31 21.92 -11.61
C ASP A 43 -13.78 21.55 -11.61
N PHE A 44 -14.19 20.63 -12.52
CA PHE A 44 -15.53 20.04 -12.49
C PHE A 44 -15.54 18.66 -13.15
N ILE A 45 -16.61 17.90 -12.89
CA ILE A 45 -16.75 16.52 -13.38
C ILE A 45 -18.18 16.27 -13.77
N LEU A 46 -18.34 15.73 -14.99
CA LEU A 46 -19.62 15.44 -15.58
C LEU A 46 -19.74 13.96 -15.93
N PHE A 47 -20.95 13.45 -15.81
CA PHE A 47 -21.33 12.12 -16.26
C PHE A 47 -22.48 12.22 -17.27
N GLY A 48 -22.43 11.45 -18.35
CA GLY A 48 -23.45 11.46 -19.38
C GLY A 48 -23.04 10.71 -20.65
N THR A 49 -23.78 10.94 -21.72
CA THR A 49 -23.56 10.31 -23.02
C THR A 49 -22.82 11.24 -23.99
N LEU A 50 -22.02 10.66 -24.87
CA LEU A 50 -21.29 11.38 -25.93
C LEU A 50 -21.97 11.16 -27.29
N GLY A 51 -22.06 12.23 -28.07
CA GLY A 51 -22.63 12.21 -29.41
C GLY A 51 -22.10 13.32 -30.32
N ASN A 52 -22.56 13.38 -31.54
CA ASN A 52 -22.23 14.45 -32.48
C ASN A 52 -20.74 14.72 -32.64
N ALA A 53 -19.90 13.65 -32.59
CA ALA A 53 -18.47 13.78 -32.75
C ALA A 53 -18.07 14.27 -34.14
N ARG A 54 -17.28 15.35 -34.21
CA ARG A 54 -16.82 15.97 -35.45
C ARG A 54 -15.30 16.13 -35.40
N ARG A 55 -14.63 15.63 -36.44
CA ARG A 55 -13.19 15.83 -36.60
C ARG A 55 -12.90 17.27 -36.99
N ASP A 56 -11.70 17.72 -36.66
CA ASP A 56 -11.18 18.98 -37.15
C ASP A 56 -11.05 18.92 -38.71
N PRO A 57 -11.73 19.76 -39.48
CA PRO A 57 -11.64 19.75 -40.94
C PRO A 57 -10.24 20.15 -41.44
N ASP A 58 -9.50 20.96 -40.67
CA ASP A 58 -8.17 21.47 -41.05
C ASP A 58 -7.06 20.43 -40.71
N ASP A 59 -7.33 19.45 -39.86
CA ASP A 59 -6.40 18.37 -39.50
C ASP A 59 -7.13 17.03 -39.29
N PRO A 60 -7.70 16.45 -40.38
CA PRO A 60 -8.50 15.22 -40.26
C PRO A 60 -7.69 13.97 -39.86
N THR A 61 -6.35 14.06 -39.88
CA THR A 61 -5.45 12.98 -39.51
C THR A 61 -5.12 12.99 -38.01
N ALA A 62 -5.32 14.10 -37.32
CA ALA A 62 -5.09 14.19 -35.88
C ALA A 62 -6.13 13.34 -35.12
N PHE A 63 -5.65 12.39 -34.32
CA PHE A 63 -6.48 11.37 -33.66
C PHE A 63 -7.54 11.96 -32.73
N ASN A 64 -7.26 13.09 -32.10
CA ASN A 64 -8.09 13.67 -31.02
C ASN A 64 -8.55 15.12 -31.29
N LYS A 65 -8.19 15.71 -32.42
CA LYS A 65 -8.64 17.07 -32.77
C LYS A 65 -10.08 17.06 -33.29
N GLY A 66 -10.86 17.99 -32.78
CA GLY A 66 -12.27 18.14 -33.13
C GLY A 66 -13.14 18.44 -31.93
N THR A 67 -14.40 18.11 -32.05
CA THR A 67 -15.37 18.34 -30.95
C THR A 67 -16.29 17.13 -30.79
N THR A 68 -16.79 16.97 -29.58
CA THR A 68 -17.83 15.98 -29.23
C THR A 68 -18.84 16.65 -28.31
N GLU A 69 -20.12 16.42 -28.53
CA GLU A 69 -21.16 16.91 -27.64
C GLU A 69 -21.43 15.91 -26.54
N MET A 70 -21.43 16.39 -25.29
CA MET A 70 -21.83 15.61 -24.12
C MET A 70 -23.22 16.02 -23.68
N THR A 71 -24.15 15.06 -23.60
CA THR A 71 -25.42 15.22 -22.90
C THR A 71 -25.20 14.92 -21.42
N ILE A 72 -25.40 15.91 -20.55
CA ILE A 72 -25.13 15.83 -19.11
C ILE A 72 -26.31 15.15 -18.43
N GLU A 73 -26.06 14.00 -17.80
CA GLU A 73 -27.04 13.28 -16.98
C GLU A 73 -26.85 13.57 -15.48
N LEU A 74 -25.59 13.67 -15.04
CA LEU A 74 -25.25 13.96 -13.65
C LEU A 74 -24.04 14.89 -13.58
N VAL A 75 -24.12 15.88 -12.70
CA VAL A 75 -22.99 16.72 -12.33
C VAL A 75 -22.41 16.16 -11.03
N ILE A 76 -21.21 15.57 -11.11
CA ILE A 76 -20.51 15.03 -9.95
C ILE A 76 -19.90 16.18 -9.14
N LYS A 77 -19.12 17.03 -9.81
CA LYS A 77 -18.55 18.23 -9.24
C LYS A 77 -18.95 19.42 -10.08
N SER A 78 -19.59 20.42 -9.46
CA SER A 78 -20.16 21.57 -10.16
C SER A 78 -19.15 22.68 -10.39
N HIS A 79 -19.38 23.45 -11.45
CA HIS A 79 -18.70 24.70 -11.75
C HIS A 79 -19.68 25.66 -12.43
N ASP A 80 -19.44 26.96 -12.35
CA ASP A 80 -20.34 27.97 -12.93
C ASP A 80 -20.54 27.81 -14.45
N LEU A 81 -19.51 27.36 -15.15
CA LEU A 81 -19.58 27.10 -16.61
C LEU A 81 -20.62 26.05 -17.03
N VAL A 82 -21.00 25.14 -16.13
CA VAL A 82 -21.92 24.03 -16.44
C VAL A 82 -23.25 24.16 -15.71
N LYS A 83 -23.40 25.18 -14.87
CA LYS A 83 -24.61 25.42 -14.09
C LYS A 83 -25.82 25.62 -14.99
N GLY A 84 -26.83 24.73 -14.86
CA GLY A 84 -28.07 24.75 -15.65
C GLY A 84 -27.93 24.28 -17.09
N LYS A 85 -26.75 23.86 -17.53
CA LYS A 85 -26.57 23.31 -18.89
C LYS A 85 -27.01 21.84 -18.94
N LYS A 86 -27.64 21.46 -20.03
CA LYS A 86 -27.99 20.07 -20.36
C LYS A 86 -26.97 19.43 -21.30
N THR A 87 -26.22 20.23 -22.02
CA THR A 87 -25.19 19.77 -22.97
C THR A 87 -23.91 20.61 -22.80
N LEU A 88 -22.77 20.03 -23.17
CA LEU A 88 -21.47 20.68 -23.21
C LEU A 88 -20.70 20.19 -24.43
N THR A 89 -20.16 21.12 -25.24
CA THR A 89 -19.24 20.80 -26.32
C THR A 89 -17.83 20.58 -25.72
N ILE A 90 -17.32 19.39 -25.90
CA ILE A 90 -15.97 18.99 -25.48
C ILE A 90 -15.01 19.29 -26.62
N PRO A 91 -13.88 20.02 -26.43
CA PRO A 91 -12.91 20.34 -27.46
C PRO A 91 -11.99 19.14 -27.76
N ARG A 92 -12.58 17.99 -28.04
CA ARG A 92 -11.88 16.75 -28.35
C ARG A 92 -12.80 15.86 -29.20
N TYR A 93 -12.22 15.27 -30.24
CA TYR A 93 -12.91 14.24 -31.00
C TYR A 93 -12.84 12.91 -30.24
N VAL A 94 -13.98 12.37 -29.89
CA VAL A 94 -14.12 11.02 -29.29
C VAL A 94 -14.94 10.20 -30.29
N PRO A 95 -14.32 9.21 -30.97
CA PRO A 95 -15.05 8.39 -31.94
C PRO A 95 -16.18 7.60 -31.26
N PRO A 96 -17.31 7.38 -31.93
CA PRO A 96 -18.37 6.50 -31.43
C PRO A 96 -17.80 5.08 -31.27
N ASP A 97 -18.01 4.47 -30.12
CA ASP A 97 -17.50 3.13 -29.81
C ASP A 97 -18.49 2.00 -30.20
N GLY A 98 -19.67 2.35 -30.70
CA GLY A 98 -20.74 1.41 -31.04
C GLY A 98 -21.35 0.68 -29.83
N LYS A 99 -20.93 1.01 -28.62
CA LYS A 99 -21.41 0.50 -27.35
C LYS A 99 -22.10 1.65 -26.62
N ASN A 100 -23.23 1.40 -26.01
CA ASN A 100 -23.98 2.43 -25.27
C ASN A 100 -23.32 2.75 -23.91
N TYR A 101 -22.01 3.03 -23.91
CA TYR A 101 -21.34 3.50 -22.71
C TYR A 101 -21.73 4.94 -22.38
N LYS A 102 -21.83 5.21 -21.10
CA LYS A 102 -21.80 6.55 -20.55
C LYS A 102 -20.35 6.91 -20.22
N TYR A 103 -20.08 8.19 -20.08
CA TYR A 103 -18.74 8.67 -19.84
C TYR A 103 -18.70 9.56 -18.63
N LEU A 104 -17.72 9.30 -17.75
CA LEU A 104 -17.33 10.18 -16.67
C LEU A 104 -16.14 11.00 -17.17
N ILE A 105 -16.26 12.34 -17.20
CA ILE A 105 -15.20 13.19 -17.74
C ILE A 105 -14.80 14.23 -16.71
N PHE A 106 -13.50 14.31 -16.50
CA PHE A 106 -12.82 15.25 -15.60
C PHE A 106 -12.31 16.44 -16.43
N PHE A 107 -12.59 17.64 -15.95
CA PHE A 107 -12.23 18.87 -16.64
C PHE A 107 -11.39 19.76 -15.75
N ASN A 108 -10.38 20.39 -16.38
CA ASN A 108 -9.69 21.56 -15.86
C ASN A 108 -9.96 22.77 -16.77
N LEU A 109 -9.72 23.96 -16.22
CA LEU A 109 -9.76 25.20 -16.96
C LEU A 109 -8.34 25.75 -17.08
N ILE A 110 -7.77 25.65 -18.26
CA ILE A 110 -6.42 26.17 -18.55
C ILE A 110 -6.58 27.46 -19.36
N ASN A 111 -6.23 28.60 -18.76
CA ASN A 111 -6.39 29.94 -19.38
C ASN A 111 -7.83 30.20 -19.89
N GLY A 112 -8.83 29.72 -19.15
CA GLY A 112 -10.24 29.86 -19.48
C GLY A 112 -10.75 28.90 -20.58
N GLN A 113 -9.91 28.00 -21.06
CA GLN A 113 -10.28 26.94 -22.01
C GLN A 113 -10.53 25.61 -21.31
N LEU A 114 -11.51 24.88 -21.82
CA LEU A 114 -11.84 23.54 -21.33
C LEU A 114 -10.74 22.55 -21.68
N ASP A 115 -10.19 21.87 -20.69
CA ASP A 115 -9.30 20.74 -20.86
C ASP A 115 -9.95 19.47 -20.29
N PRO A 116 -10.54 18.60 -21.14
CA PRO A 116 -11.03 17.28 -20.73
C PRO A 116 -9.85 16.32 -20.58
N TYR A 117 -9.12 16.41 -19.48
CA TYR A 117 -7.84 15.71 -19.29
C TYR A 117 -7.99 14.21 -19.04
N ARG A 118 -9.15 13.77 -18.51
CA ARG A 118 -9.46 12.36 -18.26
C ARG A 118 -10.90 12.03 -18.63
N GLY A 119 -11.11 10.87 -19.26
CA GLY A 119 -12.42 10.31 -19.54
C GLY A 119 -12.43 8.81 -19.29
N GLU A 120 -13.45 8.33 -18.55
CA GLU A 120 -13.68 6.91 -18.25
C GLU A 120 -15.01 6.47 -18.89
N ALA A 121 -14.97 5.37 -19.64
CA ALA A 121 -16.18 4.72 -20.10
C ALA A 121 -16.82 3.95 -18.93
N VAL A 122 -18.06 4.24 -18.64
CA VAL A 122 -18.77 3.71 -17.47
C VAL A 122 -19.92 2.79 -17.96
N PRO A 123 -19.94 1.51 -17.56
CA PRO A 123 -21.08 0.63 -17.82
C PRO A 123 -22.40 1.24 -17.31
N ALA A 124 -23.50 0.93 -17.97
CA ALA A 124 -24.81 1.53 -17.66
C ALA A 124 -25.33 1.24 -16.24
N ASP A 125 -24.87 0.13 -15.66
CA ASP A 125 -25.23 -0.37 -14.32
C ASP A 125 -24.18 -0.06 -13.24
N SER A 126 -23.09 0.63 -13.60
CA SER A 126 -22.03 1.02 -12.66
C SER A 126 -22.51 2.08 -11.67
N LYS A 127 -22.13 1.91 -10.41
CA LYS A 127 -22.36 2.89 -9.34
C LYS A 127 -21.27 3.95 -9.23
N LEU A 128 -20.29 3.97 -10.16
CA LEU A 128 -19.16 4.88 -10.11
C LEU A 128 -19.57 6.35 -9.97
N PRO A 129 -20.57 6.89 -10.69
CA PRO A 129 -20.97 8.28 -10.56
C PRO A 129 -21.51 8.63 -9.16
N GLU A 130 -22.39 7.77 -8.62
CA GLU A 130 -22.96 7.93 -7.28
C GLU A 130 -21.88 7.78 -6.20
N TYR A 131 -20.99 6.80 -6.37
CA TYR A 131 -19.85 6.59 -5.50
C TYR A 131 -18.96 7.83 -5.41
N LEU A 132 -18.55 8.42 -6.54
CA LEU A 132 -17.70 9.61 -6.54
C LEU A 132 -18.41 10.84 -5.97
N LYS A 133 -19.71 10.98 -6.23
CA LYS A 133 -20.51 12.04 -5.64
C LYS A 133 -20.56 11.94 -4.11
N GLY A 134 -20.84 10.75 -3.59
CA GLY A 134 -20.83 10.52 -2.15
C GLY A 134 -19.44 10.66 -1.53
N ALA A 135 -18.37 10.27 -2.24
CA ALA A 135 -16.99 10.50 -1.80
C ALA A 135 -16.68 12.00 -1.63
N LEU A 136 -17.20 12.87 -2.53
CA LEU A 136 -17.11 14.33 -2.39
C LEU A 136 -17.88 14.84 -1.15
N GLU A 137 -19.08 14.31 -0.88
CA GLU A 137 -19.89 14.72 0.25
C GLU A 137 -19.22 14.40 1.61
N VAL A 138 -18.48 13.28 1.68
CA VAL A 138 -17.76 12.90 2.90
C VAL A 138 -16.34 13.46 2.97
N ARG A 139 -15.85 14.11 1.94
CA ARG A 139 -14.45 14.55 1.82
C ARG A 139 -13.96 15.40 2.98
N GLU A 140 -14.79 16.35 3.40
CA GLU A 140 -14.47 17.29 4.48
C GLU A 140 -14.75 16.70 5.89
N LYS A 141 -15.14 15.41 5.95
CA LYS A 141 -15.30 14.70 7.21
C LYS A 141 -13.96 14.14 7.69
N ASP A 142 -13.92 13.74 8.97
CA ASP A 142 -12.80 13.02 9.54
C ASP A 142 -12.55 11.71 8.78
N VAL A 143 -11.32 11.21 8.86
CA VAL A 143 -10.90 10.01 8.11
C VAL A 143 -11.72 8.76 8.50
N PRO A 144 -12.01 8.48 9.79
CA PRO A 144 -12.90 7.37 10.16
C PRO A 144 -14.28 7.42 9.50
N THR A 145 -14.91 8.60 9.42
CA THR A 145 -16.20 8.79 8.74
C THR A 145 -16.08 8.48 7.24
N ARG A 146 -15.01 8.93 6.60
CA ARG A 146 -14.73 8.63 5.20
C ARG A 146 -14.51 7.14 4.97
N LEU A 147 -13.71 6.48 5.80
CA LEU A 147 -13.45 5.03 5.71
C LEU A 147 -14.73 4.21 5.89
N LYS A 148 -15.65 4.63 6.77
CA LYS A 148 -16.96 4.00 6.92
C LYS A 148 -17.79 4.10 5.64
N TYR A 149 -17.72 5.23 4.92
CA TYR A 149 -18.34 5.36 3.61
C TYR A 149 -17.73 4.37 2.61
N PHE A 150 -16.40 4.34 2.45
CA PHE A 150 -15.69 3.47 1.51
C PHE A 150 -15.86 1.98 1.82
N PHE A 151 -16.04 1.61 3.09
CA PHE A 151 -16.30 0.22 3.49
C PHE A 151 -17.49 -0.39 2.73
N ASN A 152 -18.54 0.37 2.48
CA ASN A 152 -19.75 -0.11 1.79
C ASN A 152 -19.49 -0.49 0.31
N PHE A 153 -18.33 -0.11 -0.23
CA PHE A 153 -17.98 -0.33 -1.64
C PHE A 153 -16.79 -1.30 -1.83
N LEU A 154 -16.24 -1.86 -0.75
CA LEU A 154 -15.06 -2.74 -0.84
C LEU A 154 -15.31 -3.98 -1.72
N GLU A 155 -16.51 -4.51 -1.74
CA GLU A 155 -16.91 -5.64 -2.58
C GLU A 155 -17.99 -5.24 -3.60
N ASP A 156 -17.95 -3.99 -4.08
CA ASP A 156 -18.80 -3.58 -5.19
C ASP A 156 -18.44 -4.40 -6.45
N PRO A 157 -19.42 -4.86 -7.23
CA PRO A 157 -19.18 -5.63 -8.45
C PRO A 157 -18.40 -4.82 -9.50
N ASP A 158 -18.53 -3.48 -9.49
CA ASP A 158 -17.67 -2.63 -10.31
C ASP A 158 -16.25 -2.60 -9.74
N VAL A 159 -15.33 -3.16 -10.53
CA VAL A 159 -13.91 -3.27 -10.18
C VAL A 159 -13.27 -1.91 -9.90
N VAL A 160 -13.68 -0.87 -10.63
CA VAL A 160 -13.14 0.49 -10.49
C VAL A 160 -13.55 1.05 -9.12
N VAL A 161 -14.83 0.94 -8.79
CA VAL A 161 -15.39 1.38 -7.49
C VAL A 161 -14.72 0.65 -6.34
N SER A 162 -14.71 -0.67 -6.41
CA SER A 162 -14.20 -1.48 -5.31
C SER A 162 -12.68 -1.39 -5.12
N SER A 163 -11.91 -1.13 -6.19
CA SER A 163 -10.46 -0.91 -6.08
C SER A 163 -10.14 0.48 -5.55
N ASP A 164 -10.92 1.49 -5.90
CA ASP A 164 -10.77 2.84 -5.35
C ASP A 164 -11.06 2.85 -3.85
N ALA A 165 -12.19 2.26 -3.45
CA ALA A 165 -12.56 2.11 -2.03
C ALA A 165 -11.47 1.37 -1.21
N TYR A 166 -10.87 0.31 -1.76
CA TYR A 166 -9.76 -0.40 -1.12
C TYR A 166 -8.52 0.50 -0.99
N SER A 167 -8.21 1.29 -2.00
CA SER A 167 -7.05 2.19 -1.97
C SER A 167 -7.20 3.29 -0.93
N GLU A 168 -8.42 3.77 -0.66
CA GLU A 168 -8.69 4.73 0.42
C GLU A 168 -8.33 4.15 1.81
N PHE A 169 -8.62 2.87 2.05
CA PHE A 169 -8.12 2.18 3.25
C PHE A 169 -6.60 2.02 3.23
N GLY A 170 -6.02 1.74 2.06
CA GLY A 170 -4.59 1.55 1.89
C GLY A 170 -3.76 2.81 2.20
N TYR A 171 -4.29 3.99 1.89
CA TYR A 171 -3.64 5.28 2.16
C TYR A 171 -3.98 5.86 3.53
N ALA A 172 -4.98 5.33 4.22
CA ALA A 172 -5.33 5.80 5.56
C ALA A 172 -4.23 5.42 6.58
N GLU A 173 -3.98 6.30 7.53
CA GLU A 173 -3.09 5.97 8.64
C GLU A 173 -3.71 4.85 9.51
N TYR A 174 -2.87 3.98 10.03
CA TYR A 174 -3.36 2.85 10.85
C TYR A 174 -4.20 3.31 12.04
N LYS A 175 -3.90 4.48 12.64
CA LYS A 175 -4.70 5.03 13.75
C LYS A 175 -6.16 5.22 13.36
N ASP A 176 -6.42 5.71 12.14
CA ASP A 176 -7.78 5.97 11.63
C ASP A 176 -8.49 4.65 11.31
N VAL A 177 -7.76 3.68 10.74
CA VAL A 177 -8.27 2.32 10.53
C VAL A 177 -8.64 1.67 11.86
N LYS A 178 -7.79 1.79 12.89
CA LYS A 178 -8.03 1.29 14.25
C LYS A 178 -9.26 1.95 14.90
N GLU A 179 -9.50 3.23 14.63
CA GLU A 179 -10.63 3.97 15.16
C GLU A 179 -11.95 3.54 14.53
N VAL A 180 -12.00 3.38 13.20
CA VAL A 180 -13.23 2.99 12.51
C VAL A 180 -13.58 1.52 12.65
N ALA A 181 -12.58 0.64 12.67
CA ALA A 181 -12.78 -0.81 12.58
C ALA A 181 -13.72 -1.41 13.65
N PRO A 182 -13.69 -1.00 14.95
CA PRO A 182 -14.65 -1.51 15.95
C PRO A 182 -16.11 -1.24 15.63
N HIS A 183 -16.39 -0.28 14.75
CA HIS A 183 -17.74 0.12 14.36
C HIS A 183 -18.21 -0.52 13.05
N LEU A 184 -17.39 -1.36 12.43
CA LEU A 184 -17.73 -2.06 11.20
C LEU A 184 -18.47 -3.38 11.49
N PRO A 185 -19.35 -3.83 10.56
CA PRO A 185 -20.13 -5.07 10.76
C PRO A 185 -19.24 -6.32 10.59
N ALA A 186 -18.86 -6.96 11.69
CA ALA A 186 -18.03 -8.16 11.70
C ALA A 186 -18.61 -9.29 10.83
N GLU A 187 -19.94 -9.45 10.80
CA GLU A 187 -20.61 -10.48 9.98
C GLU A 187 -20.36 -10.29 8.48
N THR A 188 -20.27 -9.04 8.02
CA THR A 188 -19.93 -8.71 6.63
C THR A 188 -18.50 -9.13 6.30
N LEU A 189 -17.54 -8.81 7.18
CA LEU A 189 -16.14 -9.21 7.02
C LEU A 189 -15.97 -10.72 7.04
N LEU A 190 -16.69 -11.42 7.93
CA LEU A 190 -16.72 -12.89 7.98
C LEU A 190 -17.26 -13.50 6.69
N LYS A 191 -18.33 -12.90 6.12
CA LYS A 191 -18.88 -13.32 4.83
C LYS A 191 -17.83 -13.18 3.73
N TRP A 192 -17.17 -12.03 3.65
CA TRP A 192 -16.14 -11.77 2.64
C TRP A 192 -14.92 -12.69 2.81
N LEU A 193 -14.46 -12.90 4.03
CA LEU A 193 -13.34 -13.81 4.30
C LEU A 193 -13.67 -15.26 3.93
N LYS A 194 -14.92 -15.69 4.02
CA LYS A 194 -15.36 -17.04 3.63
C LYS A 194 -15.56 -17.22 2.13
N ASP A 195 -15.88 -16.15 1.41
CA ASP A 195 -16.17 -16.25 -0.02
C ASP A 195 -14.87 -16.57 -0.80
N PRO A 196 -14.82 -17.69 -1.53
CA PRO A 196 -13.67 -18.06 -2.33
C PRO A 196 -13.40 -17.08 -3.49
N ASN A 197 -14.39 -16.27 -3.88
CA ASN A 197 -14.26 -15.28 -4.94
C ASN A 197 -13.68 -13.94 -4.43
N THR A 198 -13.57 -13.76 -3.12
CA THR A 198 -12.94 -12.57 -2.58
C THR A 198 -11.49 -12.46 -3.08
N ARG A 199 -11.13 -11.29 -3.59
CA ARG A 199 -9.78 -11.05 -4.12
C ARG A 199 -8.73 -11.24 -3.03
N ALA A 200 -7.71 -12.05 -3.32
CA ALA A 200 -6.64 -12.35 -2.37
C ALA A 200 -5.98 -11.10 -1.78
N SER A 201 -5.80 -10.03 -2.57
CA SER A 201 -5.23 -8.77 -2.12
C SER A 201 -6.04 -8.04 -1.03
N ARG A 202 -7.31 -8.41 -0.82
CA ARG A 202 -8.20 -7.78 0.19
C ARG A 202 -8.25 -8.55 1.50
N LEU A 203 -7.88 -9.84 1.47
CA LEU A 203 -7.96 -10.71 2.64
C LEU A 203 -7.19 -10.16 3.84
N GLY A 204 -6.03 -9.53 3.59
CA GLY A 204 -5.23 -8.93 4.65
C GLY A 204 -5.94 -7.77 5.36
N LEU A 205 -6.58 -6.88 4.60
CA LEU A 205 -7.40 -5.80 5.16
C LEU A 205 -8.58 -6.37 5.95
N TYR A 206 -9.29 -7.35 5.39
CA TYR A 206 -10.47 -7.92 6.06
C TYR A 206 -10.11 -8.68 7.34
N GLY A 207 -8.98 -9.40 7.33
CA GLY A 207 -8.44 -10.03 8.54
C GLY A 207 -8.11 -9.01 9.62
N LEU A 208 -7.41 -7.93 9.26
CA LEU A 208 -7.09 -6.82 10.17
C LEU A 208 -8.36 -6.19 10.76
N LEU A 209 -9.32 -5.82 9.91
CA LEU A 209 -10.56 -5.18 10.36
C LEU A 209 -11.36 -6.11 11.28
N LEU A 210 -11.46 -7.40 10.94
CA LEU A 210 -12.15 -8.39 11.77
C LEU A 210 -11.47 -8.56 13.12
N GLY A 211 -10.13 -8.51 13.18
CA GLY A 211 -9.39 -8.53 14.43
C GLY A 211 -9.78 -7.39 15.39
N HIS A 212 -10.26 -6.26 14.87
CA HIS A 212 -10.72 -5.13 15.68
C HIS A 212 -12.18 -5.18 16.09
N CYS A 213 -13.07 -5.72 15.25
CA CYS A 213 -14.53 -5.71 15.50
C CYS A 213 -15.12 -7.09 15.78
N GLY A 214 -14.38 -8.17 15.57
CA GLY A 214 -14.82 -9.54 15.80
C GLY A 214 -14.88 -9.93 17.28
N LYS A 215 -15.43 -11.10 17.52
CA LYS A 215 -15.54 -11.73 18.85
C LYS A 215 -14.52 -12.86 18.98
N PRO A 216 -14.12 -13.27 20.20
CA PRO A 216 -13.20 -14.39 20.39
C PRO A 216 -13.62 -15.69 19.69
N ASP A 217 -14.92 -15.96 19.55
CA ASP A 217 -15.41 -17.14 18.82
C ASP A 217 -15.12 -17.07 17.31
N ASP A 218 -14.96 -15.88 16.72
CA ASP A 218 -14.60 -15.71 15.31
C ASP A 218 -13.19 -16.21 15.02
N ALA A 219 -12.33 -16.30 16.03
CA ALA A 219 -10.98 -16.88 15.93
C ALA A 219 -11.03 -18.33 15.41
N LYS A 220 -12.01 -19.12 15.85
CA LYS A 220 -12.20 -20.53 15.40
C LYS A 220 -12.47 -20.58 13.90
N LEU A 221 -13.19 -19.59 13.40
CA LEU A 221 -13.54 -19.51 12.01
C LEU A 221 -12.34 -19.09 11.15
N ILE A 222 -11.56 -18.09 11.61
CA ILE A 222 -10.30 -17.73 10.94
C ILE A 222 -9.37 -18.93 10.94
N ARG A 223 -9.26 -19.65 12.04
CA ARG A 223 -8.43 -20.86 12.11
C ARG A 223 -8.84 -21.91 11.07
N ALA A 224 -10.14 -22.16 10.93
CA ALA A 224 -10.65 -23.11 9.92
C ALA A 224 -10.31 -22.66 8.49
N LEU A 225 -10.36 -21.35 8.20
CA LEU A 225 -9.96 -20.81 6.91
C LEU A 225 -8.45 -20.94 6.64
N LEU A 226 -7.62 -20.79 7.67
CA LEU A 226 -6.16 -20.93 7.58
C LEU A 226 -5.72 -22.39 7.43
N ASP A 227 -6.50 -23.34 7.95
CA ASP A 227 -6.25 -24.80 7.83
C ASP A 227 -6.81 -25.40 6.55
N ASP A 228 -7.60 -24.67 5.78
CA ASP A 228 -8.18 -25.12 4.53
C ASP A 228 -7.11 -25.26 3.44
N LYS A 229 -6.79 -26.49 3.07
CA LYS A 229 -5.74 -26.83 2.08
C LYS A 229 -6.14 -26.46 0.65
N GLU A 230 -7.43 -26.35 0.36
CA GLU A 230 -7.92 -25.95 -0.95
C GLU A 230 -7.77 -24.43 -1.14
N ARG A 231 -7.59 -23.70 -0.06
CA ARG A 231 -7.44 -22.25 -0.08
C ARG A 231 -5.95 -21.85 -0.21
N SER A 232 -5.62 -21.29 -1.34
CA SER A 232 -4.27 -20.74 -1.56
C SER A 232 -4.24 -19.25 -1.18
N TYR A 233 -3.40 -18.90 -0.21
CA TYR A 233 -3.12 -17.50 0.13
C TYR A 233 -1.97 -16.99 -0.73
N THR A 234 -2.29 -16.49 -1.91
CA THR A 234 -1.30 -15.81 -2.76
C THR A 234 -0.97 -14.41 -2.26
N SER A 235 -1.83 -13.83 -1.40
CA SER A 235 -1.69 -12.52 -0.76
C SER A 235 -2.60 -12.44 0.47
N GLY A 236 -2.30 -11.55 1.41
CA GLY A 236 -3.17 -11.22 2.55
C GLY A 236 -3.11 -12.20 3.73
N LEU A 237 -2.28 -13.24 3.68
CA LEU A 237 -2.08 -14.17 4.80
C LEU A 237 -1.64 -13.41 6.07
N ASP A 238 -0.78 -12.42 5.92
CA ASP A 238 -0.26 -11.56 6.98
C ASP A 238 -1.37 -10.89 7.80
N GLY A 239 -2.32 -10.25 7.16
CA GLY A 239 -3.43 -9.58 7.85
C GLY A 239 -4.46 -10.55 8.41
N VAL A 240 -4.69 -11.70 7.76
CA VAL A 240 -5.56 -12.75 8.30
C VAL A 240 -4.98 -13.36 9.57
N VAL A 241 -3.67 -13.65 9.58
CA VAL A 241 -2.96 -14.13 10.78
C VAL A 241 -2.94 -13.07 11.88
N ALA A 242 -2.74 -11.78 11.52
CA ALA A 242 -2.83 -10.69 12.48
C ALA A 242 -4.22 -10.62 13.12
N GLY A 243 -5.29 -10.70 12.33
CA GLY A 243 -6.67 -10.77 12.84
C GLY A 243 -6.90 -11.95 13.76
N TYR A 244 -6.37 -13.14 13.43
CA TYR A 244 -6.44 -14.31 14.28
C TYR A 244 -5.77 -14.08 15.65
N ILE A 245 -4.55 -13.52 15.65
CA ILE A 245 -3.83 -13.18 16.88
C ILE A 245 -4.58 -12.13 17.71
N MET A 246 -5.23 -11.16 17.08
CA MET A 246 -6.01 -10.15 17.80
C MET A 246 -7.24 -10.74 18.50
N LEU A 247 -7.87 -11.76 17.93
CA LEU A 247 -9.06 -12.42 18.47
C LEU A 247 -8.70 -13.51 19.49
N ASP A 248 -7.61 -14.24 19.29
CA ASP A 248 -7.04 -15.22 20.23
C ASP A 248 -5.51 -15.09 20.25
N PRO A 249 -4.95 -14.24 21.15
CA PRO A 249 -3.52 -13.96 21.17
C PRO A 249 -2.64 -15.19 21.38
N LYS A 250 -3.12 -16.17 22.16
CA LYS A 250 -2.33 -17.37 22.42
C LYS A 250 -2.33 -18.30 21.21
N ALA A 251 -3.50 -18.73 20.77
CA ALA A 251 -3.60 -19.69 19.67
C ALA A 251 -3.11 -19.10 18.35
N GLY A 252 -3.39 -17.82 18.08
CA GLY A 252 -2.93 -17.15 16.87
C GLY A 252 -1.41 -16.97 16.83
N TRP A 253 -0.78 -16.64 17.96
CA TRP A 253 0.69 -16.55 18.02
C TRP A 253 1.36 -17.91 17.89
N ASP A 254 0.81 -18.94 18.54
CA ASP A 254 1.31 -20.31 18.39
C ASP A 254 1.20 -20.79 16.93
N TYR A 255 0.13 -20.40 16.22
CA TYR A 255 -0.03 -20.64 14.78
C TYR A 255 1.07 -19.94 13.95
N LEU A 256 1.31 -18.65 14.20
CA LEU A 256 2.38 -17.88 13.52
C LEU A 256 3.75 -18.52 13.77
N LEU A 257 4.05 -18.92 15.00
CA LEU A 257 5.31 -19.63 15.31
C LEU A 257 5.41 -20.94 14.53
N GLY A 258 4.30 -21.66 14.36
CA GLY A 258 4.26 -22.85 13.51
C GLY A 258 4.63 -22.56 12.05
N LEU A 259 4.17 -21.43 11.50
CA LEU A 259 4.52 -21.03 10.13
C LEU A 259 6.02 -20.74 9.94
N ILE A 260 6.66 -20.06 10.91
CA ILE A 260 8.07 -19.68 10.80
C ILE A 260 9.04 -20.79 11.19
N THR A 261 8.61 -21.78 11.99
CA THR A 261 9.44 -22.94 12.35
C THR A 261 9.38 -24.06 11.34
N ASP A 262 8.31 -24.13 10.55
CA ASP A 262 8.14 -25.15 9.51
C ASP A 262 9.08 -24.88 8.32
N LYS A 263 10.11 -25.69 8.21
CA LYS A 263 11.12 -25.60 7.12
C LYS A 263 10.55 -25.89 5.74
N THR A 264 9.36 -26.47 5.65
CA THR A 264 8.70 -26.79 4.36
C THR A 264 7.92 -25.59 3.79
N LYS A 265 7.70 -24.54 4.59
CA LYS A 265 7.02 -23.33 4.12
C LYS A 265 7.94 -22.52 3.21
N ASP A 266 7.37 -22.08 2.11
CA ASP A 266 8.05 -21.24 1.12
C ASP A 266 8.24 -19.79 1.62
N PHE A 267 9.07 -19.04 0.90
CA PHE A 267 9.37 -17.65 1.20
C PHE A 267 8.13 -16.74 1.35
N PRO A 268 7.09 -16.78 0.47
CA PRO A 268 5.91 -15.96 0.62
C PRO A 268 5.19 -16.14 1.98
N VAL A 269 5.10 -17.37 2.48
CA VAL A 269 4.47 -17.65 3.78
C VAL A 269 5.32 -17.11 4.93
N LYS A 270 6.64 -17.33 4.90
CA LYS A 270 7.58 -16.79 5.90
C LYS A 270 7.59 -15.26 5.90
N TYR A 271 7.52 -14.65 4.71
CA TYR A 271 7.45 -13.20 4.58
C TYR A 271 6.13 -12.61 5.11
N ALA A 272 5.01 -13.28 4.87
CA ALA A 272 3.72 -12.91 5.45
C ALA A 272 3.78 -12.97 6.99
N ALA A 273 4.37 -14.02 7.54
CA ALA A 273 4.57 -14.16 8.99
C ALA A 273 5.48 -13.03 9.55
N LEU A 274 6.58 -12.69 8.87
CA LEU A 274 7.44 -11.55 9.24
C LEU A 274 6.67 -10.23 9.24
N LYS A 275 5.83 -9.96 8.22
CA LYS A 275 4.97 -8.77 8.20
C LYS A 275 4.01 -8.73 9.39
N THR A 276 3.45 -9.88 9.77
CA THR A 276 2.62 -10.00 10.98
C THR A 276 3.42 -9.70 12.25
N VAL A 277 4.65 -10.21 12.37
CA VAL A 277 5.55 -9.93 13.50
C VAL A 277 5.85 -8.44 13.61
N ARG A 278 6.17 -7.78 12.49
CA ARG A 278 6.38 -6.32 12.41
C ARG A 278 5.16 -5.54 12.89
N TYR A 279 3.96 -5.95 12.48
CA TYR A 279 2.73 -5.31 12.89
C TYR A 279 2.55 -5.29 14.41
N PHE A 280 2.83 -6.41 15.09
CA PHE A 280 2.71 -6.46 16.57
C PHE A 280 3.81 -5.65 17.26
N TRP A 281 5.00 -5.59 16.71
CA TRP A 281 6.06 -4.71 17.22
C TRP A 281 5.68 -3.22 17.14
N GLU A 282 5.19 -2.79 15.99
CA GLU A 282 4.96 -1.37 15.71
C GLU A 282 3.64 -0.85 16.27
N TYR A 283 2.59 -1.66 16.20
CA TYR A 283 1.23 -1.17 16.42
C TYR A 283 0.49 -1.81 17.60
N ARG A 284 0.83 -3.03 17.99
CA ARG A 284 0.06 -3.78 18.99
C ARG A 284 0.93 -4.49 20.04
N PRO A 285 1.89 -3.76 20.65
CA PRO A 285 2.68 -4.32 21.77
C PRO A 285 1.82 -4.60 23.02
N ASP A 286 0.58 -4.07 23.05
CA ASP A 286 -0.44 -4.36 24.05
C ASP A 286 -0.98 -5.80 23.96
N ILE A 287 -0.97 -6.41 22.77
CA ILE A 287 -1.44 -7.79 22.55
C ILE A 287 -0.27 -8.78 22.61
N ILE A 288 0.80 -8.51 21.89
CA ILE A 288 2.01 -9.34 21.87
C ILE A 288 3.17 -8.52 22.41
N PRO A 289 3.65 -8.83 23.62
CA PRO A 289 4.77 -8.09 24.22
C PRO A 289 6.04 -8.15 23.37
N PRO A 290 6.87 -7.08 23.35
CA PRO A 290 8.10 -7.01 22.55
C PRO A 290 9.03 -8.21 22.75
N ALA A 291 9.15 -8.74 23.97
CA ALA A 291 9.98 -9.91 24.21
C ALA A 291 9.56 -11.14 23.39
N ARG A 292 8.25 -11.38 23.22
CA ARG A 292 7.74 -12.47 22.38
C ARG A 292 7.97 -12.21 20.89
N VAL A 293 7.88 -10.95 20.46
CA VAL A 293 8.23 -10.55 19.09
C VAL A 293 9.70 -10.86 18.81
N LEU A 294 10.60 -10.52 19.75
CA LEU A 294 12.03 -10.80 19.58
C LEU A 294 12.34 -12.30 19.55
N GLU A 295 11.59 -13.15 20.26
CA GLU A 295 11.73 -14.61 20.13
C GLU A 295 11.36 -15.08 18.71
N ALA A 296 10.29 -14.56 18.11
CA ALA A 296 9.95 -14.87 16.72
C ALA A 296 11.03 -14.37 15.73
N MET A 297 11.61 -13.19 15.98
CA MET A 297 12.71 -12.67 15.17
C MET A 297 13.95 -13.56 15.21
N LYS A 298 14.29 -14.14 16.37
CA LYS A 298 15.41 -15.09 16.49
C LYS A 298 15.19 -16.33 15.61
N VAL A 299 13.96 -16.84 15.55
CA VAL A 299 13.59 -17.98 14.69
C VAL A 299 13.73 -17.61 13.22
N LEU A 300 13.25 -16.43 12.83
CA LEU A 300 13.32 -15.95 11.44
C LEU A 300 14.76 -15.70 10.97
N ILE A 301 15.64 -15.21 11.86
CA ILE A 301 17.08 -15.04 11.54
C ILE A 301 17.76 -16.38 11.30
N ASP A 302 17.33 -17.46 11.95
CA ASP A 302 17.92 -18.79 11.76
C ASP A 302 17.61 -19.41 10.39
N ASP A 303 16.68 -18.81 9.63
CA ASP A 303 16.31 -19.26 8.29
C ASP A 303 17.03 -18.42 7.22
N PRO A 304 17.99 -18.99 6.48
CA PRO A 304 18.79 -18.24 5.51
C PRO A 304 17.99 -17.66 4.34
N ASP A 305 16.77 -18.19 4.07
CA ASP A 305 15.93 -17.69 2.99
C ASP A 305 15.36 -16.30 3.27
N ILE A 306 15.33 -15.86 4.55
CA ILE A 306 14.71 -14.60 4.97
C ILE A 306 15.56 -13.81 5.97
N ALA A 307 16.68 -14.34 6.44
CA ALA A 307 17.45 -13.81 7.57
C ALA A 307 17.85 -12.34 7.46
N ASP A 308 18.10 -11.85 6.26
CA ASP A 308 18.50 -10.44 6.02
C ASP A 308 17.41 -9.46 6.47
N MET A 309 16.13 -9.81 6.28
CA MET A 309 15.01 -8.93 6.60
C MET A 309 14.83 -8.71 8.11
N PRO A 310 14.72 -9.75 8.98
CA PRO A 310 14.66 -9.55 10.42
C PRO A 310 15.93 -8.91 11.00
N ILE A 311 17.11 -9.14 10.43
CA ILE A 311 18.33 -8.42 10.85
C ILE A 311 18.21 -6.92 10.56
N GLU A 312 17.71 -6.52 9.39
CA GLU A 312 17.46 -5.11 9.06
C GLU A 312 16.37 -4.50 9.97
N ASP A 313 15.33 -5.26 10.34
CA ASP A 313 14.32 -4.80 11.28
C ASP A 313 14.92 -4.56 12.68
N LEU A 314 15.70 -5.49 13.22
CA LEU A 314 16.37 -5.31 14.50
C LEU A 314 17.31 -4.10 14.49
N ARG A 315 17.99 -3.82 13.35
CA ARG A 315 18.79 -2.61 13.15
C ARG A 315 17.94 -1.34 13.26
N LYS A 316 16.79 -1.30 12.56
CA LYS A 316 15.87 -0.17 12.55
C LYS A 316 15.20 0.03 13.90
N TRP A 317 14.86 -1.06 14.59
CA TRP A 317 14.28 -1.06 15.93
C TRP A 317 15.31 -0.78 17.04
N ARG A 318 16.62 -0.72 16.70
CA ARG A 318 17.72 -0.48 17.62
C ARG A 318 17.83 -1.52 18.74
N VAL A 319 17.56 -2.77 18.43
CA VAL A 319 17.63 -3.90 19.36
C VAL A 319 19.08 -4.40 19.42
N TRP A 320 19.91 -3.77 20.27
CA TRP A 320 21.35 -4.07 20.34
C TRP A 320 21.68 -5.23 21.28
N GLU A 321 20.76 -5.63 22.15
CA GLU A 321 20.92 -6.80 23.01
C GLU A 321 21.09 -8.10 22.23
N LEU A 322 20.60 -8.16 20.98
CA LEU A 322 20.78 -9.31 20.10
C LEU A 322 22.07 -9.25 19.25
N THR A 323 22.97 -8.30 19.50
CA THR A 323 24.24 -8.20 18.74
C THR A 323 25.03 -9.52 18.75
N PRO A 324 25.26 -10.20 19.88
CA PRO A 324 26.01 -11.46 19.85
C PRO A 324 25.37 -12.52 18.96
N LEU A 325 24.03 -12.61 18.97
CA LEU A 325 23.29 -13.55 18.13
C LEU A 325 23.45 -13.19 16.63
N VAL A 326 23.18 -11.93 16.26
CA VAL A 326 23.27 -11.48 14.86
C VAL A 326 24.68 -11.70 14.31
N LEU A 327 25.73 -11.37 15.08
CA LEU A 327 27.12 -11.55 14.64
C LEU A 327 27.51 -13.01 14.53
N SER A 328 26.93 -13.93 15.32
CA SER A 328 27.23 -15.35 15.24
C SER A 328 26.89 -15.95 13.86
N TYR A 329 25.87 -15.40 13.17
CA TYR A 329 25.49 -15.86 11.84
C TYR A 329 26.52 -15.52 10.75
N ALA A 330 27.41 -14.57 11.00
CA ALA A 330 28.51 -14.27 10.06
C ALA A 330 29.51 -15.43 9.89
N SER A 331 29.55 -16.37 10.84
CA SER A 331 30.37 -17.58 10.78
C SER A 331 29.60 -18.86 10.41
N LYS A 332 28.25 -18.77 10.36
CA LYS A 332 27.40 -19.92 10.05
C LYS A 332 27.37 -20.14 8.53
N GLU A 333 27.74 -21.32 8.05
CA GLU A 333 27.90 -21.64 6.63
C GLU A 333 26.65 -21.34 5.80
N SER A 334 25.45 -21.63 6.34
CA SER A 334 24.17 -21.35 5.67
C SER A 334 23.89 -19.86 5.44
N HIS A 335 24.57 -18.96 6.14
CA HIS A 335 24.35 -17.51 6.10
C HIS A 335 25.53 -16.77 5.47
N ASN A 336 26.76 -17.18 5.78
CA ASN A 336 27.96 -16.45 5.36
C ASN A 336 28.27 -16.52 3.86
N THR A 337 27.66 -17.49 3.16
CA THR A 337 27.73 -17.62 1.71
C THR A 337 26.71 -16.76 0.96
N THR A 338 25.77 -16.12 1.68
CA THR A 338 24.71 -15.31 1.12
C THR A 338 25.03 -13.81 1.25
N PRO A 339 25.39 -13.12 0.15
CA PRO A 339 25.87 -11.74 0.22
C PRO A 339 24.89 -10.73 0.83
N ILE A 340 23.56 -10.92 0.67
CA ILE A 340 22.55 -10.01 1.22
C ILE A 340 22.51 -10.12 2.75
N ILE A 341 22.62 -11.32 3.30
CA ILE A 341 22.65 -11.54 4.76
C ILE A 341 23.92 -10.92 5.34
N MET A 342 25.09 -11.16 4.73
CA MET A 342 26.35 -10.59 5.18
C MET A 342 26.34 -9.05 5.16
N ARG A 343 25.63 -8.45 4.19
CA ARG A 343 25.43 -7.00 4.13
C ARG A 343 24.52 -6.51 5.26
N ALA A 344 23.42 -7.23 5.54
CA ALA A 344 22.52 -6.90 6.65
C ALA A 344 23.24 -6.97 8.00
N ILE A 345 24.05 -8.02 8.25
CA ILE A 345 24.88 -8.17 9.46
C ILE A 345 25.87 -7.00 9.57
N LEU A 346 26.55 -6.64 8.47
CA LEU A 346 27.50 -5.53 8.46
C LEU A 346 26.82 -4.19 8.77
N LYS A 347 25.69 -3.90 8.14
CA LYS A 347 24.90 -2.68 8.40
C LYS A 347 24.41 -2.63 9.85
N TYR A 348 23.92 -3.75 10.38
CA TYR A 348 23.52 -3.87 11.79
C TYR A 348 24.71 -3.53 12.72
N ALA A 349 25.86 -4.16 12.50
CA ALA A 349 27.06 -3.94 13.33
C ALA A 349 27.56 -2.49 13.27
N ILE A 350 27.56 -1.87 12.08
CA ILE A 350 27.96 -0.45 11.93
C ILE A 350 27.05 0.45 12.76
N VAL A 351 25.72 0.32 12.60
CA VAL A 351 24.76 1.18 13.32
C VAL A 351 24.80 0.91 14.82
N ALA A 352 24.92 -0.36 15.23
CA ALA A 352 25.07 -0.73 16.64
C ALA A 352 26.32 -0.10 17.27
N SER A 353 27.47 -0.10 16.57
CA SER A 353 28.71 0.53 17.05
C SER A 353 28.63 2.06 17.11
N TRP A 354 27.82 2.70 16.25
CA TRP A 354 27.59 4.14 16.31
C TRP A 354 26.65 4.55 17.43
N ALA A 355 25.61 3.73 17.67
CA ALA A 355 24.54 4.05 18.62
C ALA A 355 24.92 3.70 20.06
N ASP A 356 25.74 2.67 20.24
CA ASP A 356 26.18 2.19 21.56
C ASP A 356 27.71 1.98 21.58
N PRO A 357 28.47 2.97 22.07
CA PRO A 357 29.93 2.85 22.20
C PRO A 357 30.39 1.70 23.10
N GLN A 358 29.52 1.18 23.96
CA GLN A 358 29.80 0.01 24.84
C GLN A 358 29.63 -1.31 24.11
N ASN A 359 29.06 -1.32 22.91
CA ASN A 359 28.90 -2.51 22.10
C ASN A 359 30.23 -2.90 21.41
N THR A 360 31.16 -3.40 22.24
CA THR A 360 32.50 -3.77 21.80
C THR A 360 32.50 -4.90 20.76
N ALA A 361 31.52 -5.77 20.78
CA ALA A 361 31.39 -6.86 19.82
C ALA A 361 31.07 -6.31 18.41
N ALA A 362 30.14 -5.36 18.30
CA ALA A 362 29.84 -4.69 17.03
C ALA A 362 31.05 -3.92 16.50
N ALA A 363 31.73 -3.13 17.37
CA ALA A 363 32.92 -2.38 17.00
C ALA A 363 34.06 -3.28 16.49
N ALA A 364 34.34 -4.39 17.19
CA ALA A 364 35.35 -5.37 16.77
C ALA A 364 35.03 -6.01 15.42
N TYR A 365 33.75 -6.38 15.19
CA TYR A 365 33.31 -6.93 13.91
C TYR A 365 33.52 -5.94 12.76
N VAL A 366 33.12 -4.69 12.93
CA VAL A 366 33.31 -3.63 11.92
C VAL A 366 34.80 -3.40 11.63
N GLN A 367 35.65 -3.38 12.67
CA GLN A 367 37.11 -3.23 12.51
C GLN A 367 37.72 -4.39 11.69
N ALA A 368 37.33 -5.62 12.01
CA ALA A 368 37.79 -6.80 11.25
C ALA A 368 37.29 -6.77 9.80
N ALA A 369 36.02 -6.41 9.57
CA ALA A 369 35.47 -6.24 8.24
C ALA A 369 36.21 -5.16 7.44
N ARG A 370 36.59 -4.05 8.07
CA ARG A 370 37.32 -2.94 7.46
C ARG A 370 38.73 -3.35 7.08
N GLN A 371 39.41 -4.16 7.88
CA GLN A 371 40.71 -4.73 7.53
C GLN A 371 40.63 -5.65 6.31
N LYS A 372 39.59 -6.44 6.22
CA LYS A 372 39.38 -7.40 5.12
C LYS A 372 38.92 -6.73 3.81
N ASN A 373 37.99 -5.78 3.89
CA ASN A 373 37.43 -5.08 2.73
C ASN A 373 37.01 -3.64 3.09
N PRO A 374 37.95 -2.67 3.08
CA PRO A 374 37.66 -1.30 3.47
C PRO A 374 36.63 -0.61 2.58
N LYS A 375 36.61 -0.90 1.28
CA LYS A 375 35.65 -0.33 0.32
C LYS A 375 34.21 -0.75 0.62
N GLN A 376 34.01 -2.00 1.00
CA GLN A 376 32.68 -2.50 1.35
C GLN A 376 32.14 -1.83 2.60
N VAL A 377 32.97 -1.64 3.62
CA VAL A 377 32.56 -0.95 4.85
C VAL A 377 32.24 0.51 4.56
N GLN A 378 33.12 1.22 3.83
CA GLN A 378 32.89 2.60 3.43
C GLN A 378 31.56 2.76 2.67
N PHE A 379 31.29 1.93 1.69
CA PHE A 379 30.04 1.96 0.92
C PHE A 379 28.81 1.73 1.81
N ALA A 380 28.88 0.76 2.74
CA ALA A 380 27.80 0.53 3.70
C ALA A 380 27.56 1.75 4.62
N GLU A 381 28.63 2.39 5.08
CA GLU A 381 28.54 3.61 5.90
C GLU A 381 27.93 4.80 5.13
N GLU A 382 28.27 4.97 3.85
CA GLU A 382 27.68 6.01 3.00
C GLU A 382 26.16 5.80 2.82
N ILE A 383 25.73 4.57 2.51
CA ILE A 383 24.30 4.24 2.41
C ILE A 383 23.58 4.54 3.73
N LEU A 384 24.13 4.10 4.86
CA LEU A 384 23.51 4.29 6.17
C LEU A 384 23.40 5.78 6.57
N LYS A 385 24.39 6.61 6.20
CA LYS A 385 24.32 8.05 6.40
C LYS A 385 23.23 8.71 5.55
N ASP A 386 23.02 8.23 4.33
CA ASP A 386 21.98 8.75 3.47
C ASP A 386 20.58 8.27 3.93
N GLU A 387 20.44 7.02 4.38
CA GLU A 387 19.22 6.53 5.05
C GLU A 387 18.84 7.41 6.26
N GLN A 388 19.81 7.81 7.08
CA GLN A 388 19.55 8.66 8.26
C GLN A 388 19.08 10.08 7.91
N LYS A 389 19.45 10.61 6.75
CA LYS A 389 19.00 11.94 6.29
C LYS A 389 17.55 11.90 5.79
N THR A 390 17.16 10.79 5.15
CA THR A 390 15.86 10.63 4.51
C THR A 390 14.79 10.09 5.47
N ASP A 391 15.20 9.28 6.44
CA ASP A 391 14.30 8.65 7.42
C ASP A 391 14.93 8.78 8.83
N PRO A 392 14.76 9.95 9.50
CA PRO A 392 15.32 10.12 10.82
C PRO A 392 14.73 9.11 11.79
N PRO A 393 15.53 8.54 12.69
CA PRO A 393 15.11 7.44 13.56
C PRO A 393 13.87 7.82 14.36
N LYS A 394 12.79 7.06 14.19
CA LYS A 394 11.61 7.15 15.06
C LYS A 394 12.06 6.84 16.48
N GLN A 395 11.82 7.75 17.41
CA GLN A 395 12.09 7.47 18.83
C GLN A 395 11.21 6.31 19.28
N PRO A 396 11.71 5.35 20.09
CA PRO A 396 10.88 4.30 20.68
C PRO A 396 9.76 4.95 21.48
N LYS A 397 8.51 4.57 21.15
CA LYS A 397 7.29 4.99 21.87
C LYS A 397 7.22 4.30 23.24
#